data_90d8cedd1ccfef75db58f52fb6b2bae6
#
_entry.id   90d8cedd1ccfef75db58f52fb6b2bae6
#
_cell.length_a   1.000
_cell.length_b   1.000
_cell.length_c   1.000
_cell.angle_alpha   90.00
_cell.angle_beta   90.00
_cell.angle_gamma   90.00
#
_symmetry.space_group_name_H-M   'P 1'
#
loop_
_entity.id
_entity.type
_entity.pdbx_description
1 polymer ?
#
loop_
_entity_poly.entity_id
_entity_poly.type
_entity_poly.pdbx_seq_one_letter_code
_entity_poly.pdbx_strand_id
1 'polypeptide(L)'
;MVVGHVVGIGIFKAPAIVAGNAGSEPAFFALWIAGGLVSLIGALCYAELGSAYPNAGGEYFFLRCAYGDSLAFLFAWARMTMIQTGVIAAIAYVFADYASHLFPMGSQGSAIYAAVAVIGVTALNAAGSYQGKRAQFFLTFALALAIAAVAVAGLAHGGAPHAAVAGDQGATSAGLAMIFVLLTYGGWNEVAYLTAEMHDLRRNIVRSLVLGILVVTALYLLLNLAYLNTLGLEGMRASKAVAADLMRATLGEYGATALSLVVMLSALSALNASVFTGARTNYALGRDFRLFGFMGKWNERGGTPVNALALQGGVSLLLVLLASSTPDGFQTLIAYTAPAFWLFFLLTAMSLVVLRRRQPVEPARFRVPLYPVTPLAFGAACAYMLYSSVDYAMSLDPASIGAAVGIAVLCAGIPVMFLARRTARP
;
A
#
# COMPACT_ATOMS: atom_id res chain seq x y z
N MET A 1 -0.61 -11.34 -12.84
CA MET A 1 0.37 -10.71 -11.96
C MET A 1 -0.09 -9.35 -11.44
N VAL A 2 -0.37 -8.34 -12.28
CA VAL A 2 -0.79 -6.99 -11.81
C VAL A 2 -2.00 -7.05 -10.89
N VAL A 3 -3.08 -7.73 -11.31
CA VAL A 3 -4.28 -7.91 -10.46
C VAL A 3 -3.94 -8.48 -9.09
N GLY A 4 -3.05 -9.47 -9.01
CA GLY A 4 -2.65 -10.07 -7.74
C GLY A 4 -1.76 -9.18 -6.87
N HIS A 5 -1.14 -8.12 -7.41
CA HIS A 5 -0.39 -7.13 -6.64
C HIS A 5 -1.28 -5.95 -6.20
N VAL A 6 -2.27 -5.59 -7.02
CA VAL A 6 -3.20 -4.49 -6.74
C VAL A 6 -4.36 -4.96 -5.86
N VAL A 7 -4.89 -6.18 -6.09
CA VAL A 7 -5.90 -6.77 -5.19
C VAL A 7 -5.23 -7.12 -3.86
N GLY A 8 -5.13 -6.12 -3.01
CA GLY A 8 -4.56 -6.24 -1.67
C GLY A 8 -5.62 -6.45 -0.60
N ILE A 9 -5.15 -6.73 0.61
CA ILE A 9 -5.99 -6.86 1.81
C ILE A 9 -6.61 -5.53 2.26
N GLY A 10 -6.16 -4.39 1.72
CA GLY A 10 -6.67 -3.06 2.05
C GLY A 10 -8.18 -2.90 1.85
N ILE A 11 -8.76 -3.57 0.85
CA ILE A 11 -10.21 -3.51 0.57
C ILE A 11 -11.08 -4.13 1.68
N PHE A 12 -10.51 -4.91 2.58
CA PHE A 12 -11.19 -5.46 3.73
C PHE A 12 -11.16 -4.56 4.97
N LYS A 13 -10.39 -3.45 4.92
CA LYS A 13 -10.25 -2.49 6.03
C LYS A 13 -10.56 -1.05 5.64
N ALA A 14 -10.00 -0.58 4.52
CA ALA A 14 -10.14 0.81 4.08
C ALA A 14 -11.59 1.28 3.89
N PRO A 15 -12.56 0.47 3.40
CA PRO A 15 -13.93 0.94 3.21
C PRO A 15 -14.59 1.49 4.48
N ALA A 16 -14.31 0.95 5.65
CA ALA A 16 -14.83 1.46 6.92
C ALA A 16 -14.30 2.88 7.21
N ILE A 17 -13.00 3.11 6.99
CA ILE A 17 -12.37 4.42 7.21
C ILE A 17 -12.84 5.43 6.17
N VAL A 18 -12.97 5.02 4.90
CA VAL A 18 -13.52 5.87 3.83
C VAL A 18 -14.98 6.24 4.14
N ALA A 19 -15.80 5.29 4.61
CA ALA A 19 -17.17 5.54 5.03
C ALA A 19 -17.23 6.54 6.20
N GLY A 20 -16.29 6.46 7.15
CA GLY A 20 -16.16 7.40 8.27
C GLY A 20 -15.84 8.83 7.83
N ASN A 21 -15.24 9.02 6.66
CA ASN A 21 -14.84 10.31 6.11
C ASN A 21 -15.67 10.76 4.91
N ALA A 22 -16.63 9.94 4.44
CA ALA A 22 -17.57 10.30 3.39
C ALA A 22 -18.87 10.85 4.00
N GLY A 23 -19.31 12.02 3.57
CA GLY A 23 -20.55 12.65 4.08
C GLY A 23 -21.84 11.98 3.61
N SER A 24 -21.79 11.18 2.52
CA SER A 24 -22.93 10.51 1.92
C SER A 24 -22.51 9.30 1.09
N GLU A 25 -23.46 8.41 0.78
CA GLU A 25 -23.22 7.24 -0.09
C GLU A 25 -22.74 7.64 -1.50
N PRO A 26 -23.31 8.66 -2.18
CA PRO A 26 -22.78 9.11 -3.46
C PRO A 26 -21.35 9.63 -3.36
N ALA A 27 -20.99 10.36 -2.29
CA ALA A 27 -19.63 10.83 -2.06
C ALA A 27 -18.67 9.67 -1.83
N PHE A 28 -19.09 8.64 -1.09
CA PHE A 28 -18.32 7.42 -0.87
C PHE A 28 -17.99 6.73 -2.21
N PHE A 29 -18.96 6.52 -3.09
CA PHE A 29 -18.70 5.93 -4.41
C PHE A 29 -17.87 6.82 -5.31
N ALA A 30 -18.10 8.14 -5.29
CA ALA A 30 -17.32 9.10 -6.08
C ALA A 30 -15.82 9.03 -5.72
N LEU A 31 -15.47 8.85 -4.43
CA LEU A 31 -14.09 8.66 -3.99
C LEU A 31 -13.46 7.38 -4.58
N TRP A 32 -14.18 6.26 -4.60
CA TRP A 32 -13.67 5.01 -5.18
C TRP A 32 -13.50 5.08 -6.70
N ILE A 33 -14.43 5.72 -7.41
CA ILE A 33 -14.33 5.96 -8.87
C ILE A 33 -13.14 6.88 -9.16
N ALA A 34 -13.03 7.99 -8.43
CA ALA A 34 -11.92 8.93 -8.57
C ALA A 34 -10.57 8.27 -8.29
N GLY A 35 -10.49 7.41 -7.26
CA GLY A 35 -9.30 6.64 -6.95
C GLY A 35 -8.87 5.71 -8.08
N GLY A 36 -9.82 4.99 -8.69
CA GLY A 36 -9.56 4.17 -9.87
C GLY A 36 -9.04 4.98 -11.06
N LEU A 37 -9.64 6.16 -11.31
CA LEU A 37 -9.22 7.07 -12.38
C LEU A 37 -7.81 7.63 -12.15
N VAL A 38 -7.52 8.13 -10.94
CA VAL A 38 -6.19 8.64 -10.57
C VAL A 38 -5.13 7.55 -10.67
N SER A 39 -5.45 6.34 -10.20
CA SER A 39 -4.55 5.18 -10.30
C SER A 39 -4.27 4.79 -11.75
N LEU A 40 -5.28 4.86 -12.62
CA LEU A 40 -5.11 4.61 -14.06
C LEU A 40 -4.19 5.63 -14.72
N ILE A 41 -4.39 6.93 -14.41
CA ILE A 41 -3.55 8.02 -14.91
C ILE A 41 -2.10 7.83 -14.43
N GLY A 42 -1.90 7.51 -13.16
CA GLY A 42 -0.58 7.22 -12.60
C GLY A 42 0.10 6.02 -13.25
N ALA A 43 -0.64 4.93 -13.44
CA ALA A 43 -0.13 3.72 -14.08
C ALA A 43 0.31 3.96 -15.53
N LEU A 44 -0.37 4.82 -16.28
CA LEU A 44 0.06 5.21 -17.63
C LEU A 44 1.38 5.98 -17.61
N CYS A 45 1.60 6.86 -16.62
CA CYS A 45 2.88 7.55 -16.44
C CYS A 45 4.01 6.55 -16.14
N TYR A 46 3.76 5.59 -15.25
CA TYR A 46 4.73 4.53 -14.92
C TYR A 46 4.98 3.55 -16.07
N ALA A 47 3.97 3.30 -16.90
CA ALA A 47 4.14 2.50 -18.12
C ALA A 47 5.13 3.15 -19.08
N GLU A 48 5.09 4.47 -19.24
CA GLU A 48 6.07 5.17 -20.05
C GLU A 48 7.45 5.15 -19.42
N LEU A 49 7.58 5.51 -18.14
CA LEU A 49 8.85 5.47 -17.43
C LEU A 49 9.48 4.08 -17.46
N GLY A 50 8.72 3.03 -17.15
CA GLY A 50 9.19 1.66 -17.16
C GLY A 50 9.57 1.14 -18.53
N SER A 51 8.86 1.58 -19.61
CA SER A 51 9.22 1.21 -20.98
C SER A 51 10.41 2.00 -21.53
N ALA A 52 10.60 3.23 -21.05
CA ALA A 52 11.69 4.09 -21.49
C ALA A 52 13.00 3.82 -20.72
N TYR A 53 12.88 3.45 -19.46
CA TYR A 53 14.00 3.24 -18.53
C TYR A 53 13.86 1.88 -17.80
N PRO A 54 13.87 0.74 -18.52
CA PRO A 54 13.69 -0.57 -17.89
C PRO A 54 14.86 -0.87 -16.94
N ASN A 55 14.57 -0.95 -15.65
CA ASN A 55 15.58 -1.21 -14.63
C ASN A 55 14.94 -1.85 -13.38
N ALA A 56 15.60 -2.82 -12.78
CA ALA A 56 15.14 -3.47 -11.56
C ALA A 56 15.07 -2.51 -10.34
N GLY A 57 15.69 -1.33 -10.44
CA GLY A 57 15.60 -0.27 -9.42
C GLY A 57 14.30 0.53 -9.45
N GLY A 58 13.46 0.37 -10.49
CA GLY A 58 12.16 1.03 -10.61
C GLY A 58 12.21 2.53 -10.31
N GLU A 59 11.38 2.99 -9.35
CA GLU A 59 11.29 4.40 -8.95
C GLU A 59 12.64 5.02 -8.54
N TYR A 60 13.46 4.27 -7.80
CA TYR A 60 14.81 4.70 -7.42
C TYR A 60 15.64 5.12 -8.65
N PHE A 61 15.59 4.31 -9.70
CA PHE A 61 16.33 4.58 -10.94
C PHE A 61 15.75 5.78 -11.71
N PHE A 62 14.43 5.91 -11.78
CA PHE A 62 13.78 7.06 -12.44
C PHE A 62 14.14 8.37 -11.74
N LEU A 63 14.08 8.39 -10.40
CA LEU A 63 14.45 9.55 -9.60
C LEU A 63 15.95 9.90 -9.72
N ARG A 64 16.80 8.88 -9.77
CA ARG A 64 18.24 9.06 -9.99
C ARG A 64 18.53 9.69 -11.34
N CYS A 65 17.92 9.19 -12.42
CA CYS A 65 18.11 9.74 -13.77
C CYS A 65 17.57 11.18 -13.91
N ALA A 66 16.46 11.49 -13.24
CA ALA A 66 15.83 12.81 -13.33
C ALA A 66 16.48 13.86 -12.44
N TYR A 67 16.84 13.51 -11.20
CA TYR A 67 17.21 14.47 -10.16
C TYR A 67 18.58 14.20 -9.50
N GLY A 68 19.22 13.08 -9.85
CA GLY A 68 20.53 12.68 -9.33
C GLY A 68 20.48 11.88 -8.02
N ASP A 69 21.68 11.53 -7.53
CA ASP A 69 21.88 10.57 -6.44
C ASP A 69 21.30 11.01 -5.10
N SER A 70 21.18 12.31 -4.84
CA SER A 70 20.66 12.84 -3.59
C SER A 70 19.20 12.47 -3.36
N LEU A 71 18.38 12.74 -4.38
CA LEU A 71 16.95 12.46 -4.27
C LEU A 71 16.68 10.95 -4.31
N ALA A 72 17.46 10.21 -5.09
CA ALA A 72 17.44 8.76 -5.09
C ALA A 72 17.77 8.18 -3.70
N PHE A 73 18.77 8.75 -3.00
CA PHE A 73 19.07 8.37 -1.63
C PHE A 73 17.90 8.64 -0.67
N LEU A 74 17.29 9.82 -0.74
CA LEU A 74 16.13 10.16 0.11
C LEU A 74 14.96 9.21 -0.15
N PHE A 75 14.73 8.82 -1.40
CA PHE A 75 13.74 7.79 -1.71
C PHE A 75 14.09 6.43 -1.07
N ALA A 76 15.34 5.99 -1.20
CA ALA A 76 15.79 4.74 -0.60
C ALA A 76 15.69 4.76 0.93
N TRP A 77 16.02 5.89 1.57
CA TRP A 77 15.80 6.14 2.99
C TRP A 77 14.32 6.01 3.37
N ALA A 78 13.44 6.73 2.67
CA ALA A 78 12.01 6.70 2.93
C ALA A 78 11.41 5.31 2.67
N ARG A 79 11.88 4.60 1.63
CA ARG A 79 11.45 3.22 1.37
C ARG A 79 11.85 2.28 2.51
N MET A 80 13.06 2.39 3.02
CA MET A 80 13.58 1.57 4.11
C MET A 80 12.89 1.84 5.46
N THR A 81 12.68 3.11 5.80
CA THR A 81 12.22 3.51 7.13
C THR A 81 10.72 3.71 7.24
N MET A 82 10.04 4.06 6.13
CA MET A 82 8.63 4.45 6.14
C MET A 82 7.77 3.56 5.24
N ILE A 83 8.02 3.55 3.92
CA ILE A 83 7.10 2.94 2.95
C ILE A 83 7.03 1.43 3.20
N GLN A 84 8.16 0.73 3.14
CA GLN A 84 8.20 -0.72 3.27
C GLN A 84 7.85 -1.20 4.68
N THR A 85 8.43 -0.59 5.71
CA THR A 85 8.21 -0.97 7.11
C THR A 85 6.80 -0.60 7.60
N GLY A 86 6.26 0.53 7.12
CA GLY A 86 4.89 0.93 7.39
C GLY A 86 3.86 0.00 6.73
N VAL A 87 4.10 -0.41 5.48
CA VAL A 87 3.26 -1.41 4.79
C VAL A 87 3.30 -2.76 5.54
N ILE A 88 4.48 -3.22 5.97
CA ILE A 88 4.61 -4.44 6.78
C ILE A 88 3.77 -4.35 8.06
N ALA A 89 3.90 -3.26 8.81
CA ALA A 89 3.14 -3.05 10.03
C ALA A 89 1.63 -2.91 9.76
N ALA A 90 1.23 -2.19 8.71
CA ALA A 90 -0.18 -2.04 8.32
C ALA A 90 -0.83 -3.38 7.94
N ILE A 91 -0.14 -4.21 7.14
CA ILE A 91 -0.58 -5.57 6.80
C ILE A 91 -0.73 -6.43 8.06
N ALA A 92 0.22 -6.31 9.00
CA ALA A 92 0.16 -7.03 10.27
C ALA A 92 -1.06 -6.60 11.11
N TYR A 93 -1.47 -5.32 11.08
CA TYR A 93 -2.69 -4.87 11.74
C TYR A 93 -3.96 -5.37 11.04
N VAL A 94 -3.99 -5.49 9.72
CA VAL A 94 -5.13 -6.15 9.04
C VAL A 94 -5.25 -7.60 9.50
N PHE A 95 -4.15 -8.36 9.54
CA PHE A 95 -4.14 -9.70 10.11
C PHE A 95 -4.67 -9.71 11.55
N ALA A 96 -4.19 -8.78 12.37
CA ALA A 96 -4.50 -8.68 13.79
C ALA A 96 -5.98 -8.35 14.06
N ASP A 97 -6.59 -7.47 13.27
CA ASP A 97 -8.00 -7.12 13.41
C ASP A 97 -8.90 -8.31 13.13
N TYR A 98 -8.61 -9.09 12.07
CA TYR A 98 -9.33 -10.33 11.78
C TYR A 98 -9.04 -11.45 12.78
N ALA A 99 -7.82 -11.53 13.31
CA ALA A 99 -7.48 -12.46 14.40
C ALA A 99 -8.22 -12.11 15.70
N SER A 100 -8.28 -10.83 16.05
CA SER A 100 -9.00 -10.34 17.23
C SER A 100 -10.51 -10.53 17.12
N HIS A 101 -11.03 -10.58 15.91
CA HIS A 101 -12.43 -10.89 15.65
C HIS A 101 -12.75 -12.36 15.98
N LEU A 102 -11.82 -13.28 15.73
CA LEU A 102 -11.98 -14.71 16.05
C LEU A 102 -11.63 -15.02 17.53
N PHE A 103 -10.56 -14.41 18.03
CA PHE A 103 -10.03 -14.65 19.38
C PHE A 103 -9.76 -13.32 20.07
N PRO A 104 -10.76 -12.72 20.75
CA PRO A 104 -10.60 -11.44 21.42
C PRO A 104 -9.57 -11.53 22.58
N MET A 105 -8.53 -10.65 22.53
CA MET A 105 -7.51 -10.55 23.59
C MET A 105 -7.53 -9.18 24.31
N GLY A 106 -8.71 -8.56 24.40
CA GLY A 106 -8.87 -7.25 25.03
C GLY A 106 -8.36 -6.08 24.15
N SER A 107 -8.17 -4.92 24.75
CA SER A 107 -7.86 -3.67 24.04
C SER A 107 -6.52 -3.67 23.28
N GLN A 108 -5.54 -4.44 23.74
CA GLN A 108 -4.22 -4.57 23.13
C GLN A 108 -4.10 -5.78 22.18
N GLY A 109 -5.18 -6.53 21.97
CA GLY A 109 -5.17 -7.77 21.18
C GLY A 109 -4.62 -7.56 19.76
N SER A 110 -5.09 -6.53 19.05
CA SER A 110 -4.60 -6.23 17.69
C SER A 110 -3.10 -5.93 17.66
N ALA A 111 -2.57 -5.18 18.63
CA ALA A 111 -1.14 -4.88 18.69
C ALA A 111 -0.30 -6.14 18.97
N ILE A 112 -0.77 -7.02 19.85
CA ILE A 112 -0.09 -8.30 20.18
C ILE A 112 -0.07 -9.20 18.94
N TYR A 113 -1.20 -9.40 18.28
CA TYR A 113 -1.29 -10.21 17.07
C TYR A 113 -0.41 -9.65 15.95
N ALA A 114 -0.41 -8.32 15.75
CA ALA A 114 0.44 -7.66 14.75
C ALA A 114 1.94 -7.88 15.06
N ALA A 115 2.36 -7.71 16.32
CA ALA A 115 3.74 -7.94 16.74
C ALA A 115 4.16 -9.41 16.53
N VAL A 116 3.31 -10.36 16.93
CA VAL A 116 3.58 -11.80 16.72
C VAL A 116 3.70 -12.13 15.23
N ALA A 117 2.85 -11.56 14.37
CA ALA A 117 2.93 -11.77 12.93
C ALA A 117 4.24 -11.22 12.36
N VAL A 118 4.66 -9.99 12.72
CA VAL A 118 5.92 -9.39 12.26
C VAL A 118 7.12 -10.20 12.72
N ILE A 119 7.17 -10.60 14.00
CA ILE A 119 8.26 -11.41 14.57
C ILE A 119 8.32 -12.77 13.86
N GLY A 120 7.19 -13.47 13.77
CA GLY A 120 7.11 -14.81 13.19
C GLY A 120 7.55 -14.82 11.72
N VAL A 121 7.03 -13.90 10.91
CA VAL A 121 7.37 -13.82 9.48
C VAL A 121 8.82 -13.37 9.28
N THR A 122 9.32 -12.43 10.10
CA THR A 122 10.74 -12.02 10.02
C THR A 122 11.67 -13.17 10.40
N ALA A 123 11.36 -13.93 11.46
CA ALA A 123 12.14 -15.09 11.88
C ALA A 123 12.13 -16.21 10.81
N LEU A 124 10.97 -16.48 10.20
CA LEU A 124 10.86 -17.46 9.09
C LEU A 124 11.76 -17.07 7.91
N ASN A 125 11.76 -15.80 7.51
CA ASN A 125 12.62 -15.31 6.45
C ASN A 125 14.11 -15.35 6.83
N ALA A 126 14.45 -15.06 8.08
CA ALA A 126 15.83 -15.13 8.58
C ALA A 126 16.34 -16.57 8.63
N ALA A 127 15.47 -17.54 8.91
CA ALA A 127 15.79 -18.97 8.87
C ALA A 127 15.99 -19.53 7.44
N GLY A 128 15.67 -18.73 6.39
CA GLY A 128 15.87 -19.15 5.00
C GLY A 128 14.74 -19.99 4.42
N SER A 129 13.56 -20.01 5.04
CA SER A 129 12.41 -20.73 4.51
C SER A 129 11.83 -20.01 3.28
N TYR A 130 11.99 -20.65 2.11
CA TYR A 130 11.45 -20.18 0.83
C TYR A 130 10.00 -20.65 0.66
N GLN A 131 9.06 -19.71 0.70
CA GLN A 131 7.67 -20.05 0.31
C GLN A 131 7.60 -20.24 -1.20
N GLY A 132 7.23 -21.45 -1.62
CA GLY A 132 7.13 -21.78 -3.03
C GLY A 132 6.08 -20.93 -3.76
N LYS A 133 6.34 -20.57 -5.03
CA LYS A 133 5.43 -19.83 -5.94
C LYS A 133 4.01 -20.42 -6.00
N ARG A 134 3.88 -21.73 -5.74
CA ARG A 134 2.58 -22.43 -5.70
C ARG A 134 1.70 -21.96 -4.53
N ALA A 135 2.27 -21.85 -3.32
CA ALA A 135 1.52 -21.37 -2.15
C ALA A 135 0.99 -19.95 -2.37
N GLN A 136 1.83 -19.06 -2.91
CA GLN A 136 1.42 -17.69 -3.27
C GLN A 136 0.27 -17.67 -4.28
N PHE A 137 0.31 -18.53 -5.30
CA PHE A 137 -0.77 -18.64 -6.28
C PHE A 137 -2.09 -19.09 -5.66
N PHE A 138 -2.07 -20.13 -4.81
CA PHE A 138 -3.25 -20.62 -4.12
C PHE A 138 -3.86 -19.57 -3.19
N LEU A 139 -3.02 -18.83 -2.44
CA LEU A 139 -3.49 -17.77 -1.54
C LEU A 139 -4.11 -16.59 -2.30
N THR A 140 -3.50 -16.19 -3.42
CA THR A 140 -4.07 -15.15 -4.29
C THR A 140 -5.41 -15.59 -4.90
N PHE A 141 -5.52 -16.84 -5.31
CA PHE A 141 -6.76 -17.41 -5.82
C PHE A 141 -7.84 -17.49 -4.74
N ALA A 142 -7.49 -17.96 -3.54
CA ALA A 142 -8.39 -17.99 -2.39
C ALA A 142 -8.91 -16.59 -2.02
N LEU A 143 -8.04 -15.59 -2.06
CA LEU A 143 -8.42 -14.19 -1.84
C LEU A 143 -9.40 -13.68 -2.90
N ALA A 144 -9.16 -13.96 -4.17
CA ALA A 144 -10.07 -13.58 -5.26
C ALA A 144 -11.44 -14.26 -5.11
N LEU A 145 -11.44 -15.53 -4.72
CA LEU A 145 -12.68 -16.27 -4.44
C LEU A 145 -13.43 -15.68 -3.23
N ALA A 146 -12.71 -15.31 -2.17
CA ALA A 146 -13.29 -14.66 -1.00
C ALA A 146 -13.94 -13.32 -1.35
N ILE A 147 -13.27 -12.49 -2.17
CA ILE A 147 -13.83 -11.23 -2.69
C ILE A 147 -15.14 -11.49 -3.46
N ALA A 148 -15.13 -12.47 -4.36
CA ALA A 148 -16.32 -12.83 -5.12
C ALA A 148 -17.44 -13.33 -4.20
N ALA A 149 -17.14 -14.16 -3.20
CA ALA A 149 -18.11 -14.69 -2.23
C ALA A 149 -18.74 -13.55 -1.42
N VAL A 150 -17.95 -12.61 -0.91
CA VAL A 150 -18.45 -11.43 -0.17
C VAL A 150 -19.34 -10.56 -1.06
N ALA A 151 -18.94 -10.32 -2.31
CA ALA A 151 -19.73 -9.53 -3.24
C ALA A 151 -21.09 -10.21 -3.54
N VAL A 152 -21.08 -11.50 -3.86
CA VAL A 152 -22.30 -12.27 -4.14
C VAL A 152 -23.21 -12.34 -2.90
N ALA A 153 -22.66 -12.67 -1.73
CA ALA A 153 -23.43 -12.76 -0.49
C ALA A 153 -24.09 -11.43 -0.13
N GLY A 154 -23.35 -10.32 -0.19
CA GLY A 154 -23.88 -9.00 0.15
C GLY A 154 -24.91 -8.48 -0.86
N LEU A 155 -24.76 -8.78 -2.15
CA LEU A 155 -25.72 -8.37 -3.18
C LEU A 155 -26.99 -9.24 -3.17
N ALA A 156 -26.87 -10.53 -2.81
CA ALA A 156 -27.99 -11.46 -2.75
C ALA A 156 -28.84 -11.31 -1.48
N HIS A 157 -28.31 -10.66 -0.42
CA HIS A 157 -28.99 -10.58 0.89
C HIS A 157 -30.25 -9.70 0.87
N GLY A 158 -30.45 -8.90 -0.18
CA GLY A 158 -31.58 -7.95 -0.26
C GLY A 158 -31.41 -6.85 0.79
N GLY A 159 -31.20 -5.61 0.35
CA GLY A 159 -30.87 -4.49 1.25
C GLY A 159 -31.85 -4.39 2.43
N ALA A 160 -31.33 -4.46 3.64
CA ALA A 160 -32.12 -4.02 4.79
C ALA A 160 -32.46 -2.54 4.59
N PRO A 161 -33.67 -2.07 4.94
CA PRO A 161 -33.99 -0.64 4.91
C PRO A 161 -33.06 0.06 5.90
N HIS A 162 -31.94 0.58 5.39
CA HIS A 162 -31.07 1.45 6.16
C HIS A 162 -31.80 2.79 6.31
N ALA A 163 -31.94 3.26 7.55
CA ALA A 163 -32.46 4.60 7.78
C ALA A 163 -31.62 5.56 6.95
N ALA A 164 -32.26 6.27 6.04
CA ALA A 164 -31.58 7.33 5.31
C ALA A 164 -30.91 8.23 6.35
N VAL A 165 -29.59 8.36 6.28
CA VAL A 165 -28.87 9.28 7.15
C VAL A 165 -29.42 10.67 6.86
N ALA A 166 -30.35 11.11 7.69
CA ALA A 166 -30.94 12.43 7.61
C ALA A 166 -29.90 13.42 8.16
N GLY A 167 -29.21 14.04 7.25
CA GLY A 167 -28.21 15.07 7.51
C GLY A 167 -26.88 14.72 6.83
N ASP A 168 -26.50 15.59 5.92
CA ASP A 168 -25.13 15.71 5.41
C ASP A 168 -24.22 15.97 6.63
N GLN A 169 -23.75 14.92 7.27
CA GLN A 169 -22.68 15.03 8.26
C GLN A 169 -21.45 15.36 7.40
N GLY A 170 -21.19 16.66 7.25
CA GLY A 170 -20.19 17.20 6.35
C GLY A 170 -18.95 16.34 6.32
N ALA A 171 -18.48 15.99 5.12
CA ALA A 171 -17.32 15.13 4.93
C ALA A 171 -16.18 15.61 5.84
N THR A 172 -15.83 14.81 6.85
CA THR A 172 -14.85 15.22 7.86
C THR A 172 -13.48 15.42 7.21
N SER A 173 -13.11 14.63 6.19
CA SER A 173 -11.92 14.87 5.36
C SER A 173 -11.93 14.02 4.09
N ALA A 174 -12.37 14.59 2.97
CA ALA A 174 -12.29 13.94 1.66
C ALA A 174 -10.82 13.61 1.26
N GLY A 175 -9.86 14.44 1.69
CA GLY A 175 -8.44 14.20 1.46
C GLY A 175 -7.95 12.94 2.17
N LEU A 176 -8.30 12.77 3.45
CA LEU A 176 -7.96 11.57 4.22
C LEU A 176 -8.61 10.33 3.60
N ALA A 177 -9.91 10.39 3.27
CA ALA A 177 -10.60 9.29 2.60
C ALA A 177 -9.88 8.88 1.30
N MET A 178 -9.49 9.86 0.47
CA MET A 178 -8.80 9.60 -0.80
C MET A 178 -7.41 9.00 -0.60
N ILE A 179 -6.69 9.34 0.48
CA ILE A 179 -5.42 8.68 0.84
C ILE A 179 -5.65 7.17 1.01
N PHE A 180 -6.67 6.75 1.78
CA PHE A 180 -6.98 5.34 1.98
C PHE A 180 -7.45 4.64 0.71
N VAL A 181 -8.26 5.31 -0.11
CA VAL A 181 -8.70 4.80 -1.40
C VAL A 181 -7.52 4.53 -2.31
N LEU A 182 -6.66 5.53 -2.54
CA LEU A 182 -5.53 5.42 -3.45
C LEU A 182 -4.46 4.42 -2.96
N LEU A 183 -4.25 4.30 -1.66
CA LEU A 183 -3.37 3.26 -1.10
C LEU A 183 -3.97 1.86 -1.24
N THR A 184 -5.30 1.73 -1.19
CA THR A 184 -5.99 0.46 -1.46
C THR A 184 -5.87 0.05 -2.93
N TYR A 185 -5.88 1.02 -3.84
CA TYR A 185 -5.55 0.80 -5.26
C TYR A 185 -4.05 0.59 -5.51
N GLY A 186 -3.19 0.80 -4.52
CA GLY A 186 -1.72 0.69 -4.65
C GLY A 186 -1.24 -0.68 -5.14
N GLY A 187 0.07 -0.79 -5.40
CA GLY A 187 0.70 -2.03 -5.90
C GLY A 187 0.93 -2.06 -7.42
N TRP A 188 0.23 -1.25 -8.21
CA TRP A 188 0.50 -1.15 -9.65
C TRP A 188 1.87 -0.52 -9.95
N ASN A 189 2.40 0.31 -9.07
CA ASN A 189 3.74 0.89 -9.17
C ASN A 189 4.86 -0.16 -9.07
N GLU A 190 4.63 -1.27 -8.35
CA GLU A 190 5.60 -2.37 -8.24
C GLU A 190 5.92 -3.01 -9.60
N VAL A 191 5.05 -2.85 -10.61
CA VAL A 191 5.32 -3.30 -11.99
C VAL A 191 6.56 -2.61 -12.57
N ALA A 192 6.91 -1.39 -12.13
CA ALA A 192 8.12 -0.70 -12.55
C ALA A 192 9.40 -1.49 -12.25
N TYR A 193 9.43 -2.26 -11.16
CA TYR A 193 10.56 -3.11 -10.77
C TYR A 193 10.67 -4.41 -11.57
N LEU A 194 9.59 -4.80 -12.26
CA LEU A 194 9.53 -6.01 -13.10
C LEU A 194 9.85 -5.74 -14.57
N THR A 195 10.00 -4.47 -14.95
CA THR A 195 10.18 -4.06 -16.35
C THR A 195 11.43 -4.66 -17.00
N ALA A 196 12.50 -4.89 -16.23
CA ALA A 196 13.73 -5.51 -16.72
C ALA A 196 13.57 -6.99 -17.13
N GLU A 197 12.53 -7.67 -16.63
CA GLU A 197 12.27 -9.11 -16.86
C GLU A 197 11.12 -9.36 -17.85
N MET A 198 10.41 -8.31 -18.30
CA MET A 198 9.23 -8.46 -19.16
C MET A 198 9.59 -8.62 -20.62
N HIS A 199 9.05 -9.67 -21.25
CA HIS A 199 9.07 -9.82 -22.70
C HIS A 199 8.02 -8.88 -23.33
N ASP A 200 8.33 -8.33 -24.52
CA ASP A 200 7.42 -7.42 -25.25
C ASP A 200 6.87 -6.26 -24.38
N LEU A 201 7.79 -5.62 -23.67
CA LEU A 201 7.54 -4.66 -22.60
C LEU A 201 6.51 -3.58 -22.98
N ARG A 202 6.62 -3.01 -24.19
CA ARG A 202 5.76 -1.92 -24.67
C ARG A 202 4.26 -2.27 -24.64
N ARG A 203 3.90 -3.44 -25.15
CA ARG A 203 2.50 -3.86 -25.28
C ARG A 203 1.97 -4.45 -23.98
N ASN A 204 2.80 -5.24 -23.32
CA ASN A 204 2.38 -6.01 -22.15
C ASN A 204 2.28 -5.15 -20.89
N ILE A 205 3.16 -4.15 -20.68
CA ILE A 205 3.09 -3.27 -19.53
C ILE A 205 1.79 -2.46 -19.51
N VAL A 206 1.45 -1.83 -20.64
CA VAL A 206 0.22 -0.99 -20.75
C VAL A 206 -1.03 -1.83 -20.57
N ARG A 207 -1.13 -2.95 -21.30
CA ARG A 207 -2.29 -3.84 -21.20
C ARG A 207 -2.47 -4.38 -19.78
N SER A 208 -1.39 -4.85 -19.18
CA SER A 208 -1.44 -5.40 -17.82
C SER A 208 -1.87 -4.35 -16.79
N LEU A 209 -1.34 -3.11 -16.88
CA LEU A 209 -1.70 -2.04 -15.97
C LEU A 209 -3.14 -1.56 -16.19
N VAL A 210 -3.52 -1.26 -17.43
CA VAL A 210 -4.87 -0.73 -17.74
C VAL A 210 -5.95 -1.77 -17.40
N LEU A 211 -5.81 -3.00 -17.91
CA LEU A 211 -6.77 -4.06 -17.60
C LEU A 211 -6.79 -4.42 -16.11
N GLY A 212 -5.60 -4.44 -15.48
CA GLY A 212 -5.49 -4.71 -14.05
C GLY A 212 -6.26 -3.69 -13.22
N ILE A 213 -6.06 -2.39 -13.46
CA ILE A 213 -6.74 -1.32 -12.71
C ILE A 213 -8.25 -1.31 -13.01
N LEU A 214 -8.67 -1.50 -14.26
CA LEU A 214 -10.09 -1.56 -14.60
C LEU A 214 -10.80 -2.73 -13.89
N VAL A 215 -10.21 -3.92 -13.90
CA VAL A 215 -10.75 -5.09 -13.20
C VAL A 215 -10.81 -4.83 -11.68
N VAL A 216 -9.75 -4.28 -11.09
CA VAL A 216 -9.73 -3.96 -9.67
C VAL A 216 -10.76 -2.89 -9.32
N THR A 217 -10.89 -1.85 -10.15
CA THR A 217 -11.91 -0.81 -9.93
C THR A 217 -13.31 -1.40 -9.94
N ALA A 218 -13.62 -2.25 -10.92
CA ALA A 218 -14.92 -2.93 -11.00
C ALA A 218 -15.16 -3.81 -9.77
N LEU A 219 -14.15 -4.59 -9.34
CA LEU A 219 -14.25 -5.44 -8.15
C LEU A 219 -14.45 -4.62 -6.88
N TYR A 220 -13.73 -3.51 -6.71
CA TYR A 220 -13.84 -2.66 -5.53
C TYR A 220 -15.18 -1.93 -5.47
N LEU A 221 -15.70 -1.46 -6.59
CA LEU A 221 -17.03 -0.86 -6.66
C LEU A 221 -18.12 -1.90 -6.33
N LEU A 222 -18.01 -3.11 -6.87
CA LEU A 222 -18.93 -4.19 -6.59
C LEU A 222 -18.92 -4.59 -5.11
N LEU A 223 -17.73 -4.68 -4.51
CA LEU A 223 -17.56 -5.02 -3.11
C LEU A 223 -18.12 -3.91 -2.18
N ASN A 224 -17.82 -2.65 -2.50
CA ASN A 224 -18.35 -1.51 -1.75
C ASN A 224 -19.87 -1.40 -1.86
N LEU A 225 -20.44 -1.75 -3.03
CA LEU A 225 -21.89 -1.85 -3.19
C LEU A 225 -22.46 -2.95 -2.28
N ALA A 226 -21.81 -4.11 -2.20
CA ALA A 226 -22.23 -5.17 -1.30
C ALA A 226 -22.15 -4.75 0.17
N TYR A 227 -21.10 -4.04 0.58
CA TYR A 227 -20.97 -3.51 1.94
C TYR A 227 -22.10 -2.53 2.27
N LEU A 228 -22.37 -1.56 1.39
CA LEU A 228 -23.45 -0.61 1.59
C LEU A 228 -24.82 -1.26 1.61
N ASN A 229 -25.06 -2.20 0.70
CA ASN A 229 -26.34 -2.92 0.64
C ASN A 229 -26.65 -3.71 1.92
N THR A 230 -25.61 -4.28 2.56
CA THR A 230 -25.80 -5.16 3.74
C THR A 230 -25.69 -4.39 5.05
N LEU A 231 -24.70 -3.52 5.19
CA LEU A 231 -24.35 -2.86 6.46
C LEU A 231 -24.83 -1.40 6.52
N GLY A 232 -25.04 -0.76 5.36
CA GLY A 232 -25.24 0.67 5.27
C GLY A 232 -23.98 1.45 5.64
N LEU A 233 -24.01 2.76 5.44
CA LEU A 233 -22.84 3.63 5.70
C LEU A 233 -22.47 3.65 7.19
N GLU A 234 -23.45 3.66 8.09
CA GLU A 234 -23.22 3.65 9.54
C GLU A 234 -22.65 2.32 10.05
N GLY A 235 -23.17 1.19 9.55
CA GLY A 235 -22.62 -0.12 9.89
C GLY A 235 -21.16 -0.27 9.44
N MET A 236 -20.84 0.27 8.27
CA MET A 236 -19.44 0.31 7.79
C MET A 236 -18.54 1.18 8.68
N ARG A 237 -19.00 2.34 9.12
CA ARG A 237 -18.26 3.26 10.02
C ARG A 237 -17.92 2.60 11.35
N ALA A 238 -18.84 1.82 11.90
CA ALA A 238 -18.68 1.15 13.18
C ALA A 238 -17.80 -0.12 13.10
N SER A 239 -17.53 -0.62 11.90
CA SER A 239 -16.87 -1.91 11.69
C SER A 239 -15.35 -1.82 11.73
N LYS A 240 -14.69 -2.76 12.42
CA LYS A 240 -13.24 -2.99 12.37
C LYS A 240 -12.85 -4.06 11.34
N ALA A 241 -13.79 -4.91 10.93
CA ALA A 241 -13.60 -6.01 9.98
C ALA A 241 -14.81 -6.13 9.04
N VAL A 242 -15.00 -5.11 8.18
CA VAL A 242 -16.22 -4.87 7.41
C VAL A 242 -16.68 -6.09 6.59
N ALA A 243 -15.75 -6.85 6.01
CA ALA A 243 -16.10 -8.05 5.26
C ALA A 243 -16.59 -9.19 6.16
N ALA A 244 -16.02 -9.35 7.36
CA ALA A 244 -16.48 -10.34 8.32
C ALA A 244 -17.89 -10.00 8.85
N ASP A 245 -18.16 -8.73 9.11
CA ASP A 245 -19.47 -8.26 9.56
C ASP A 245 -20.54 -8.45 8.48
N LEU A 246 -20.21 -8.19 7.19
CA LEU A 246 -21.10 -8.52 6.08
C LEU A 246 -21.37 -10.02 6.04
N MET A 247 -20.35 -10.86 6.12
CA MET A 247 -20.53 -12.32 6.07
C MET A 247 -21.30 -12.84 7.27
N ARG A 248 -21.15 -12.19 8.45
CA ARG A 248 -21.98 -12.50 9.62
C ARG A 248 -23.44 -12.18 9.38
N ALA A 249 -23.74 -11.03 8.80
CA ALA A 249 -25.10 -10.62 8.49
C ALA A 249 -25.77 -11.52 7.43
N THR A 250 -24.99 -12.06 6.49
CA THR A 250 -25.53 -12.84 5.36
C THR A 250 -25.51 -14.36 5.57
N LEU A 251 -24.41 -14.91 6.10
CA LEU A 251 -24.16 -16.35 6.25
C LEU A 251 -23.92 -16.77 7.71
N GLY A 252 -24.12 -15.85 8.67
CA GLY A 252 -23.92 -16.10 10.09
C GLY A 252 -22.44 -16.24 10.49
N GLU A 253 -22.21 -16.74 11.72
CA GLU A 253 -20.86 -16.84 12.31
C GLU A 253 -19.91 -17.75 11.53
N TYR A 254 -20.43 -18.81 10.90
CA TYR A 254 -19.59 -19.69 10.06
C TYR A 254 -19.03 -18.96 8.85
N GLY A 255 -19.84 -18.11 8.20
CA GLY A 255 -19.40 -17.27 7.08
C GLY A 255 -18.33 -16.25 7.51
N ALA A 256 -18.55 -15.57 8.63
CA ALA A 256 -17.61 -14.61 9.21
C ALA A 256 -16.27 -15.26 9.57
N THR A 257 -16.32 -16.44 10.22
CA THR A 257 -15.14 -17.21 10.61
C THR A 257 -14.35 -17.67 9.38
N ALA A 258 -15.01 -18.27 8.39
CA ALA A 258 -14.37 -18.76 7.17
C ALA A 258 -13.66 -17.61 6.42
N LEU A 259 -14.35 -16.48 6.26
CA LEU A 259 -13.75 -15.31 5.62
C LEU A 259 -12.57 -14.76 6.41
N SER A 260 -12.71 -14.63 7.74
CA SER A 260 -11.64 -14.13 8.59
C SER A 260 -10.36 -14.97 8.45
N LEU A 261 -10.50 -16.30 8.41
CA LEU A 261 -9.35 -17.19 8.16
C LEU A 261 -8.71 -16.98 6.79
N VAL A 262 -9.49 -16.79 5.73
CA VAL A 262 -8.96 -16.52 4.39
C VAL A 262 -8.22 -15.18 4.36
N VAL A 263 -8.80 -14.13 4.96
CA VAL A 263 -8.14 -12.81 5.03
C VAL A 263 -6.86 -12.86 5.85
N MET A 264 -6.86 -13.56 6.99
CA MET A 264 -5.66 -13.76 7.82
C MET A 264 -4.54 -14.47 7.06
N LEU A 265 -4.84 -15.57 6.37
CA LEU A 265 -3.86 -16.30 5.56
C LEU A 265 -3.32 -15.45 4.41
N SER A 266 -4.19 -14.68 3.75
CA SER A 266 -3.80 -13.76 2.69
C SER A 266 -2.93 -12.63 3.22
N ALA A 267 -3.26 -12.08 4.40
CA ALA A 267 -2.46 -11.06 5.07
C ALA A 267 -1.06 -11.59 5.44
N LEU A 268 -0.96 -12.79 6.00
CA LEU A 268 0.34 -13.41 6.29
C LEU A 268 1.17 -13.64 5.02
N SER A 269 0.53 -14.02 3.91
CA SER A 269 1.19 -14.18 2.63
C SER A 269 1.73 -12.85 2.09
N ALA A 270 0.90 -11.79 2.14
CA ALA A 270 1.31 -10.45 1.73
C ALA A 270 2.42 -9.88 2.63
N LEU A 271 2.31 -10.10 3.95
CA LEU A 271 3.32 -9.74 4.94
C LEU A 271 4.66 -10.41 4.61
N ASN A 272 4.63 -11.72 4.35
CA ASN A 272 5.83 -12.47 3.98
C ASN A 272 6.47 -11.96 2.67
N ALA A 273 5.68 -11.68 1.65
CA ALA A 273 6.17 -11.11 0.40
C ALA A 273 6.83 -9.74 0.64
N SER A 274 6.20 -8.88 1.45
CA SER A 274 6.72 -7.55 1.80
C SER A 274 8.02 -7.63 2.61
N VAL A 275 8.11 -8.53 3.60
CA VAL A 275 9.32 -8.74 4.39
C VAL A 275 10.46 -9.25 3.50
N PHE A 276 10.19 -10.19 2.62
CA PHE A 276 11.17 -10.78 1.72
C PHE A 276 11.72 -9.77 0.70
N THR A 277 10.85 -9.01 0.03
CA THR A 277 11.27 -8.03 -0.99
C THR A 277 11.97 -6.83 -0.36
N GLY A 278 11.46 -6.33 0.76
CA GLY A 278 12.04 -5.19 1.46
C GLY A 278 13.46 -5.48 1.99
N ALA A 279 13.68 -6.68 2.52
CA ALA A 279 15.01 -7.09 2.99
C ALA A 279 16.06 -7.10 1.87
N ARG A 280 15.69 -7.49 0.64
CA ARG A 280 16.59 -7.46 -0.51
C ARG A 280 16.90 -6.05 -0.98
N THR A 281 15.90 -5.16 -0.95
CA THR A 281 16.09 -3.74 -1.25
C THR A 281 17.04 -3.09 -0.24
N ASN A 282 16.85 -3.38 1.05
CA ASN A 282 17.73 -2.90 2.12
C ASN A 282 19.15 -3.48 2.02
N TYR A 283 19.28 -4.73 1.63
CA TYR A 283 20.59 -5.36 1.35
C TYR A 283 21.31 -4.64 0.20
N ALA A 284 20.60 -4.33 -0.90
CA ALA A 284 21.18 -3.60 -2.02
C ALA A 284 21.66 -2.20 -1.58
N LEU A 285 20.84 -1.48 -0.80
CA LEU A 285 21.20 -0.19 -0.21
C LEU A 285 22.48 -0.29 0.65
N GLY A 286 22.59 -1.37 1.44
CA GLY A 286 23.77 -1.62 2.26
C GLY A 286 25.04 -1.93 1.44
N ARG A 287 24.90 -2.37 0.19
CA ARG A 287 26.03 -2.53 -0.73
C ARG A 287 26.46 -1.23 -1.39
N ASP A 288 25.49 -0.36 -1.68
CA ASP A 288 25.76 0.91 -2.38
C ASP A 288 26.32 1.96 -1.44
N PHE A 289 25.89 1.99 -0.17
CA PHE A 289 26.29 2.99 0.80
C PHE A 289 27.04 2.39 2.00
N ARG A 290 28.28 2.85 2.25
CA ARG A 290 29.11 2.36 3.34
C ARG A 290 28.47 2.57 4.72
N LEU A 291 27.71 3.64 4.91
CA LEU A 291 26.97 3.92 6.14
C LEU A 291 26.03 2.77 6.53
N PHE A 292 25.43 2.13 5.55
CA PHE A 292 24.52 0.99 5.72
C PHE A 292 25.19 -0.36 5.43
N GLY A 293 26.53 -0.40 5.37
CA GLY A 293 27.29 -1.59 5.00
C GLY A 293 27.01 -2.84 5.84
N PHE A 294 26.52 -2.68 7.08
CA PHE A 294 26.12 -3.80 7.92
C PHE A 294 24.92 -4.59 7.34
N MET A 295 24.02 -3.92 6.59
CA MET A 295 22.91 -4.57 5.89
C MET A 295 23.35 -5.30 4.62
N GLY A 296 24.47 -4.88 4.03
CA GLY A 296 25.07 -5.49 2.83
C GLY A 296 25.77 -6.84 3.06
N LYS A 297 25.52 -7.49 4.19
CA LYS A 297 26.05 -8.82 4.51
C LYS A 297 25.03 -9.90 4.18
N TRP A 298 25.47 -10.90 3.39
CA TRP A 298 24.66 -12.05 3.03
C TRP A 298 25.00 -13.25 3.92
N ASN A 299 23.99 -13.92 4.45
CA ASN A 299 24.19 -15.17 5.18
C ASN A 299 24.11 -16.34 4.20
N GLU A 300 25.26 -16.94 3.88
CA GLU A 300 25.36 -18.06 2.93
C GLU A 300 24.56 -19.30 3.37
N ARG A 301 24.50 -19.58 4.69
CA ARG A 301 23.79 -20.77 5.22
C ARG A 301 22.28 -20.68 5.04
N GLY A 302 21.70 -19.50 5.28
CA GLY A 302 20.25 -19.25 5.14
C GLY A 302 19.83 -18.71 3.77
N GLY A 303 20.78 -18.30 2.92
CA GLY A 303 20.49 -17.65 1.65
C GLY A 303 19.73 -16.32 1.81
N THR A 304 19.96 -15.59 2.92
CA THR A 304 19.17 -14.41 3.28
C THR A 304 20.01 -13.27 3.88
N PRO A 305 19.64 -12.00 3.71
CA PRO A 305 20.30 -10.87 4.33
C PRO A 305 19.76 -10.64 5.76
N VAL A 306 20.21 -11.43 6.73
CA VAL A 306 19.68 -11.45 8.11
C VAL A 306 19.72 -10.07 8.78
N ASN A 307 20.79 -9.29 8.58
CA ASN A 307 20.91 -7.96 9.18
C ASN A 307 19.86 -6.97 8.62
N ALA A 308 19.59 -7.05 7.32
CA ALA A 308 18.56 -6.24 6.68
C ALA A 308 17.15 -6.64 7.16
N LEU A 309 16.90 -7.95 7.32
CA LEU A 309 15.67 -8.48 7.91
C LEU A 309 15.47 -8.01 9.34
N ALA A 310 16.52 -8.10 10.18
CA ALA A 310 16.46 -7.67 11.58
C ALA A 310 16.18 -6.18 11.71
N LEU A 311 16.84 -5.33 10.93
CA LEU A 311 16.56 -3.89 10.92
C LEU A 311 15.11 -3.61 10.50
N GLN A 312 14.67 -4.17 9.38
CA GLN A 312 13.33 -3.99 8.87
C GLN A 312 12.26 -4.47 9.86
N GLY A 313 12.44 -5.66 10.42
CA GLY A 313 11.54 -6.21 11.43
C GLY A 313 11.53 -5.35 12.70
N GLY A 314 12.68 -4.89 13.16
CA GLY A 314 12.80 -3.98 14.32
C GLY A 314 12.08 -2.66 14.10
N VAL A 315 12.26 -2.01 12.95
CA VAL A 315 11.54 -0.77 12.62
C VAL A 315 10.04 -1.03 12.52
N SER A 316 9.61 -2.13 11.88
CA SER A 316 8.19 -2.49 11.80
C SER A 316 7.57 -2.75 13.17
N LEU A 317 8.31 -3.35 14.11
CA LEU A 317 7.85 -3.54 15.51
C LEU A 317 7.73 -2.22 16.28
N LEU A 318 8.67 -1.28 16.06
CA LEU A 318 8.55 0.07 16.63
C LEU A 318 7.31 0.79 16.10
N LEU A 319 6.98 0.60 14.81
CA LEU A 319 5.76 1.14 14.23
C LEU A 319 4.50 0.47 14.77
N VAL A 320 4.52 -0.84 15.02
CA VAL A 320 3.42 -1.55 15.71
C VAL A 320 3.23 -0.99 17.11
N LEU A 321 4.32 -0.72 17.85
CA LEU A 321 4.26 -0.11 19.18
C LEU A 321 3.69 1.31 19.11
N LEU A 322 4.13 2.14 18.16
CA LEU A 322 3.56 3.48 17.94
C LEU A 322 2.03 3.38 17.68
N ALA A 323 1.63 2.49 16.79
CA ALA A 323 0.23 2.31 16.42
C ALA A 323 -0.63 1.74 17.57
N SER A 324 -0.04 1.01 18.52
CA SER A 324 -0.76 0.48 19.69
C SER A 324 -1.24 1.56 20.67
N SER A 325 -0.69 2.77 20.59
CA SER A 325 -1.09 3.92 21.40
C SER A 325 -2.32 4.66 20.82
N THR A 326 -2.84 4.24 19.67
CA THR A 326 -3.95 4.88 18.98
C THR A 326 -5.16 3.94 18.85
N PRO A 327 -6.38 4.47 18.69
CA PRO A 327 -7.59 3.66 18.56
C PRO A 327 -7.61 2.75 17.32
N ASP A 328 -6.99 3.18 16.22
CA ASP A 328 -6.86 2.40 14.98
C ASP A 328 -5.41 2.40 14.49
N GLY A 329 -4.70 1.30 14.77
CA GLY A 329 -3.29 1.14 14.39
C GLY A 329 -3.09 1.10 12.87
N PHE A 330 -4.02 0.54 12.10
CA PHE A 330 -3.93 0.54 10.64
C PHE A 330 -3.99 1.97 10.10
N GLN A 331 -4.95 2.79 10.56
CA GLN A 331 -5.06 4.19 10.17
C GLN A 331 -3.78 4.98 10.48
N THR A 332 -3.23 4.79 11.68
CA THR A 332 -1.98 5.43 12.11
C THR A 332 -0.81 5.09 11.20
N LEU A 333 -0.68 3.82 10.79
CA LEU A 333 0.41 3.35 9.93
C LEU A 333 0.28 3.84 8.50
N ILE A 334 -0.95 3.89 7.98
CA ILE A 334 -1.22 4.50 6.70
C ILE A 334 -0.88 6.00 6.74
N ALA A 335 -1.29 6.71 7.79
CA ALA A 335 -0.95 8.11 7.98
C ALA A 335 0.58 8.33 8.07
N TYR A 336 1.31 7.42 8.72
CA TYR A 336 2.78 7.45 8.79
C TYR A 336 3.46 7.36 7.42
N THR A 337 2.95 6.49 6.54
CA THR A 337 3.56 6.28 5.21
C THR A 337 3.15 7.33 4.19
N ALA A 338 1.97 7.90 4.32
CA ALA A 338 1.33 8.74 3.30
C ALA A 338 2.18 9.96 2.85
N PRO A 339 2.82 10.76 3.73
CA PRO A 339 3.61 11.90 3.29
C PRO A 339 4.77 11.51 2.37
N ALA A 340 5.50 10.43 2.70
CA ALA A 340 6.59 9.93 1.86
C ALA A 340 6.07 9.35 0.55
N PHE A 341 4.99 8.57 0.61
CA PHE A 341 4.37 7.94 -0.55
C PHE A 341 3.98 8.99 -1.61
N TRP A 342 3.23 10.01 -1.20
CA TRP A 342 2.74 11.04 -2.11
C TRP A 342 3.83 11.97 -2.61
N LEU A 343 4.82 12.28 -1.77
CA LEU A 343 5.99 13.06 -2.20
C LEU A 343 6.74 12.35 -3.33
N PHE A 344 7.05 11.06 -3.15
CA PHE A 344 7.83 10.34 -4.14
C PHE A 344 7.01 9.95 -5.37
N PHE A 345 5.70 9.74 -5.25
CA PHE A 345 4.81 9.61 -6.41
C PHE A 345 4.74 10.89 -7.23
N LEU A 346 4.63 12.06 -6.58
CA LEU A 346 4.70 13.36 -7.24
C LEU A 346 6.02 13.52 -7.99
N LEU A 347 7.14 13.27 -7.32
CA LEU A 347 8.47 13.41 -7.92
C LEU A 347 8.68 12.41 -9.07
N THR A 348 8.17 11.19 -8.95
CA THR A 348 8.24 10.20 -10.03
C THR A 348 7.37 10.61 -11.22
N ALA A 349 6.17 11.14 -10.99
CA ALA A 349 5.34 11.68 -12.07
C ALA A 349 6.05 12.84 -12.79
N MET A 350 6.65 13.75 -12.04
CA MET A 350 7.40 14.88 -12.60
C MET A 350 8.69 14.45 -13.27
N SER A 351 9.31 13.34 -12.85
CA SER A 351 10.50 12.80 -13.52
C SER A 351 10.23 12.49 -14.99
N LEU A 352 9.00 12.07 -15.35
CA LEU A 352 8.60 11.86 -16.74
C LEU A 352 8.72 13.14 -17.56
N VAL A 353 8.29 14.27 -17.00
CA VAL A 353 8.36 15.58 -17.66
C VAL A 353 9.83 16.02 -17.83
N VAL A 354 10.64 15.84 -16.78
CA VAL A 354 12.08 16.19 -16.78
C VAL A 354 12.85 15.34 -17.79
N LEU A 355 12.63 14.03 -17.78
CA LEU A 355 13.35 13.08 -18.63
C LEU A 355 12.98 13.26 -20.12
N ARG A 356 11.71 13.51 -20.43
CA ARG A 356 11.29 13.80 -21.82
C ARG A 356 11.92 15.07 -22.39
N ARG A 357 12.20 16.07 -21.55
CA ARG A 357 12.87 17.31 -21.98
C ARG A 357 14.36 17.12 -22.22
N ARG A 358 14.99 16.21 -21.44
CA ARG A 358 16.44 15.98 -21.50
C ARG A 358 16.86 14.96 -22.55
N GLN A 359 16.03 13.94 -22.78
CA GLN A 359 16.35 12.86 -23.69
C GLN A 359 15.14 12.59 -24.61
N PRO A 360 15.27 12.81 -25.91
CA PRO A 360 14.24 12.42 -26.89
C PRO A 360 14.01 10.91 -26.79
N VAL A 361 12.75 10.53 -26.51
CA VAL A 361 12.39 9.11 -26.38
C VAL A 361 12.36 8.46 -27.77
N GLU A 362 13.01 7.31 -27.90
CA GLU A 362 12.98 6.51 -29.13
C GLU A 362 11.53 6.17 -29.56
N PRO A 363 11.21 6.16 -30.87
CA PRO A 363 9.85 5.92 -31.38
C PRO A 363 9.24 4.59 -30.96
N ALA A 364 10.08 3.59 -30.63
CA ALA A 364 9.65 2.24 -30.28
C ALA A 364 9.04 2.12 -28.86
N ARG A 365 9.08 3.16 -28.02
CA ARG A 365 8.63 3.10 -26.63
C ARG A 365 7.17 3.57 -26.47
N PHE A 366 6.50 3.11 -25.42
CA PHE A 366 5.16 3.60 -25.09
C PHE A 366 5.24 5.08 -24.71
N ARG A 367 4.28 5.86 -25.15
CA ARG A 367 4.12 7.28 -24.79
C ARG A 367 2.76 7.49 -24.14
N VAL A 368 2.75 8.14 -22.99
CA VAL A 368 1.50 8.49 -22.30
C VAL A 368 0.66 9.41 -23.19
N PRO A 369 -0.65 9.11 -23.33
CA PRO A 369 -1.55 9.96 -24.09
C PRO A 369 -1.75 11.32 -23.39
N LEU A 370 -2.19 12.32 -24.17
CA LEU A 370 -2.48 13.68 -23.68
C LEU A 370 -1.33 14.35 -22.90
N TYR A 371 -0.08 14.04 -23.25
CA TYR A 371 1.06 14.73 -22.67
C TYR A 371 1.05 16.25 -23.01
N PRO A 372 1.33 17.17 -22.05
CA PRO A 372 1.76 16.94 -20.66
C PRO A 372 0.62 16.85 -19.64
N VAL A 373 -0.65 16.87 -20.06
CA VAL A 373 -1.81 16.93 -19.16
C VAL A 373 -1.85 15.72 -18.22
N THR A 374 -1.61 14.51 -18.72
CA THR A 374 -1.66 13.28 -17.93
C THR A 374 -0.67 13.28 -16.75
N PRO A 375 0.65 13.50 -16.94
CA PRO A 375 1.57 13.55 -15.80
C PRO A 375 1.31 14.76 -14.87
N LEU A 376 0.82 15.88 -15.38
CA LEU A 376 0.47 17.04 -14.57
C LEU A 376 -0.79 16.77 -13.73
N ALA A 377 -1.80 16.10 -14.27
CA ALA A 377 -3.01 15.73 -13.54
C ALA A 377 -2.69 14.74 -12.40
N PHE A 378 -1.87 13.71 -12.68
CA PHE A 378 -1.41 12.79 -11.64
C PHE A 378 -0.55 13.50 -10.61
N GLY A 379 0.36 14.38 -11.03
CA GLY A 379 1.16 15.21 -10.12
C GLY A 379 0.31 16.11 -9.23
N ALA A 380 -0.72 16.75 -9.78
CA ALA A 380 -1.66 17.55 -9.01
C ALA A 380 -2.43 16.72 -7.97
N ALA A 381 -2.88 15.52 -8.34
CA ALA A 381 -3.49 14.59 -7.39
C ALA A 381 -2.52 14.20 -6.26
N CYS A 382 -1.27 13.84 -6.60
CA CYS A 382 -0.25 13.52 -5.61
C CYS A 382 0.09 14.72 -4.70
N ALA A 383 0.14 15.95 -5.25
CA ALA A 383 0.36 17.17 -4.49
C ALA A 383 -0.79 17.44 -3.51
N TYR A 384 -2.03 17.24 -3.94
CA TYR A 384 -3.19 17.35 -3.08
C TYR A 384 -3.17 16.30 -1.95
N MET A 385 -2.80 15.05 -2.26
CA MET A 385 -2.67 14.01 -1.24
C MET A 385 -1.52 14.30 -0.26
N LEU A 386 -0.41 14.84 -0.74
CA LEU A 386 0.69 15.28 0.11
C LEU A 386 0.24 16.40 1.05
N TYR A 387 -0.45 17.41 0.50
CA TYR A 387 -1.05 18.48 1.30
C TYR A 387 -2.00 17.92 2.38
N SER A 388 -2.94 17.04 1.98
CA SER A 388 -3.88 16.41 2.90
C SER A 388 -3.19 15.57 3.99
N SER A 389 -2.05 14.92 3.66
CA SER A 389 -1.27 14.15 4.63
C SER A 389 -0.57 15.07 5.65
N VAL A 390 -0.09 16.24 5.21
CA VAL A 390 0.53 17.25 6.10
C VAL A 390 -0.53 17.94 6.95
N ASP A 391 -1.67 18.30 6.36
CA ASP A 391 -2.81 18.89 7.07
C ASP A 391 -3.34 17.93 8.15
N TYR A 392 -3.48 16.65 7.82
CA TYR A 392 -3.86 15.63 8.79
C TYR A 392 -2.88 15.50 9.94
N ALA A 393 -1.57 15.67 9.72
CA ALA A 393 -0.57 15.64 10.79
C ALA A 393 -0.77 16.74 11.85
N MET A 394 -1.46 17.82 11.51
CA MET A 394 -1.80 18.94 12.41
C MET A 394 -3.19 18.80 13.04
N SER A 395 -3.94 17.76 12.72
CA SER A 395 -5.27 17.50 13.27
C SER A 395 -5.21 16.97 14.70
N LEU A 396 -6.34 17.04 15.41
CA LEU A 396 -6.48 16.51 16.77
C LEU A 396 -6.83 15.01 16.81
N ASP A 397 -6.92 14.35 15.67
CA ASP A 397 -7.14 12.90 15.61
C ASP A 397 -5.93 12.15 16.21
N PRO A 398 -6.13 11.25 17.16
CA PRO A 398 -5.03 10.48 17.74
C PRO A 398 -4.17 9.72 16.71
N ALA A 399 -4.75 9.28 15.60
CA ALA A 399 -4.02 8.59 14.53
C ALA A 399 -3.13 9.53 13.70
N SER A 400 -3.30 10.86 13.80
CA SER A 400 -2.48 11.86 13.10
C SER A 400 -1.01 11.84 13.56
N ILE A 401 -0.72 11.30 14.75
CA ILE A 401 0.63 11.11 15.26
C ILE A 401 1.48 10.30 14.26
N GLY A 402 0.87 9.37 13.54
CA GLY A 402 1.53 8.62 12.46
C GLY A 402 2.11 9.56 11.40
N ALA A 403 1.30 10.49 10.87
CA ALA A 403 1.74 11.44 9.85
C ALA A 403 2.83 12.38 10.38
N ALA A 404 2.70 12.89 11.60
CA ALA A 404 3.71 13.77 12.22
C ALA A 404 5.07 13.06 12.38
N VAL A 405 5.06 11.82 12.91
CA VAL A 405 6.28 10.99 13.03
C VAL A 405 6.84 10.67 11.63
N GLY A 406 5.98 10.37 10.67
CA GLY A 406 6.39 10.12 9.29
C GLY A 406 7.14 11.31 8.69
N ILE A 407 6.60 12.52 8.80
CA ILE A 407 7.25 13.75 8.33
C ILE A 407 8.61 13.95 9.03
N ALA A 408 8.68 13.72 10.35
CA ALA A 408 9.93 13.84 11.10
C ALA A 408 10.99 12.83 10.60
N VAL A 409 10.61 11.57 10.36
CA VAL A 409 11.49 10.52 9.82
C VAL A 409 11.95 10.85 8.40
N LEU A 410 11.06 11.38 7.56
CA LEU A 410 11.40 11.83 6.21
C LEU A 410 12.44 12.96 6.24
N CYS A 411 12.22 13.97 7.09
CA CYS A 411 13.17 15.09 7.27
C CYS A 411 14.51 14.61 7.84
N ALA A 412 14.53 13.61 8.74
CA ALA A 412 15.75 13.02 9.26
C ALA A 412 16.62 12.36 8.18
N GLY A 413 16.03 11.97 7.04
CA GLY A 413 16.75 11.49 5.87
C GLY A 413 17.73 12.53 5.28
N ILE A 414 17.46 13.85 5.44
CA ILE A 414 18.31 14.90 4.89
C ILE A 414 19.71 14.93 5.54
N PRO A 415 19.85 15.03 6.87
CA PRO A 415 21.17 14.96 7.50
C PRO A 415 21.87 13.61 7.27
N VAL A 416 21.11 12.50 7.27
CA VAL A 416 21.68 11.18 6.97
C VAL A 416 22.22 11.11 5.54
N MET A 417 21.57 11.74 4.58
CA MET A 417 22.06 11.86 3.19
C MET A 417 23.43 12.56 3.13
N PHE A 418 23.62 13.66 3.86
CA PHE A 418 24.90 14.35 3.89
C PHE A 418 26.01 13.48 4.52
N LEU A 419 25.70 12.70 5.54
CA LEU A 419 26.64 11.76 6.14
C LEU A 419 26.96 10.61 5.18
N ALA A 420 25.96 10.05 4.49
CA ALA A 420 26.15 8.96 3.54
C ALA A 420 27.00 9.35 2.34
N ARG A 421 26.87 10.60 1.85
CA ARG A 421 27.71 11.12 0.76
C ARG A 421 29.20 11.20 1.11
N ARG A 422 29.53 11.54 2.37
CA ARG A 422 30.93 11.57 2.85
C ARG A 422 31.53 10.17 2.92
N THR A 423 30.72 9.15 2.97
CA THR A 423 31.11 7.74 3.09
C THR A 423 30.82 6.92 1.84
N ALA A 424 30.35 7.54 0.74
CA ALA A 424 30.09 6.85 -0.51
C ALA A 424 31.36 6.14 -1.03
N ARG A 425 31.19 4.95 -1.56
CA ARG A 425 32.28 4.25 -2.27
C ARG A 425 32.50 4.94 -3.61
N PRO A 426 33.77 5.15 -4.03
CA PRO A 426 34.11 5.70 -5.34
C PRO A 426 33.62 4.79 -6.48
#